data_40dd67ea2040129982b91513c5a442db
#
_entry.id   40dd67ea2040129982b91513c5a442db
#
_cell.length_a   1.000
_cell.length_b   1.000
_cell.length_c   1.000
_cell.angle_alpha   90.00
_cell.angle_beta   90.00
_cell.angle_gamma   90.00
#
_symmetry.space_group_name_H-M   'P 1'
#
loop_
_entity.id
_entity.type
_entity.pdbx_description
1 polymer ?
#
loop_
_entity_poly.entity_id
_entity_poly.type
_entity_poly.pdbx_seq_one_letter_code
_entity_poly.pdbx_strand_id
1 'polypeptide(L)'
;MRLDQAIAARFPDLSRRKARELIAAGRVLVNQRPVRVASRFVADSDQLTVAGDLPAIEVLASGDDWVAVNKPAGMPVQPTRDRATLSLEEMLRVEHREIFLVHRLDTPTSGVVLFARTREAAAQFSELFAGGAIRKTYLAVIGGTIERETTIDAPIDGKEALTIVRPLRDSLVEVEIKTGRTHQIRVHLASIGHPVAGDRRYGGPSAPRLMLHAWKLQHESIGEIEAPIPPELSDRWPGGASPPPVAPGFPRAE
;
A
#
# COMPACT_ATOMS: atom_id res chain seq x y z
N MET A 1 21.60 -26.67 4.89
CA MET A 1 20.54 -27.59 5.39
C MET A 1 19.33 -27.54 4.47
N ARG A 2 18.47 -28.59 4.42
CA ARG A 2 17.20 -28.50 3.64
C ARG A 2 16.24 -27.58 4.35
N LEU A 3 15.42 -26.83 3.59
CA LEU A 3 14.48 -25.85 4.14
C LEU A 3 13.49 -26.46 5.15
N ASP A 4 12.92 -27.64 4.87
CA ASP A 4 12.00 -28.33 5.81
C ASP A 4 12.67 -28.70 7.14
N GLN A 5 13.96 -28.98 7.13
CA GLN A 5 14.76 -29.25 8.32
C GLN A 5 15.14 -27.95 9.04
N ALA A 6 15.52 -26.91 8.29
CA ALA A 6 15.92 -25.64 8.85
C ALA A 6 14.74 -24.94 9.55
N ILE A 7 13.52 -25.03 8.99
CA ILE A 7 12.31 -24.52 9.63
C ILE A 7 12.03 -25.27 10.93
N ALA A 8 12.02 -26.60 10.92
CA ALA A 8 11.77 -27.37 12.14
C ALA A 8 12.84 -27.16 13.23
N ALA A 9 14.08 -26.83 12.85
CA ALA A 9 15.15 -26.53 13.79
C ALA A 9 15.05 -25.12 14.40
N ARG A 10 14.62 -24.11 13.60
CA ARG A 10 14.54 -22.71 14.04
C ARG A 10 13.20 -22.32 14.67
N PHE A 11 12.14 -23.11 14.40
CA PHE A 11 10.80 -22.91 14.94
C PHE A 11 10.36 -24.19 15.68
N PRO A 12 10.70 -24.34 16.97
CA PRO A 12 10.50 -25.58 17.72
C PRO A 12 9.04 -26.08 17.77
N ASP A 13 8.08 -25.16 17.66
CA ASP A 13 6.64 -25.47 17.65
C ASP A 13 6.16 -26.09 16.32
N LEU A 14 7.02 -26.09 15.30
CA LEU A 14 6.70 -26.61 13.98
C LEU A 14 7.37 -27.95 13.73
N SER A 15 6.57 -29.03 13.67
CA SER A 15 7.08 -30.32 13.20
C SER A 15 7.55 -30.22 11.75
N ARG A 16 8.50 -31.10 11.36
CA ARG A 16 8.98 -31.16 9.96
C ARG A 16 7.85 -31.42 8.95
N ARG A 17 6.80 -32.16 9.34
CA ARG A 17 5.59 -32.34 8.51
C ARG A 17 4.87 -31.02 8.31
N LYS A 18 4.63 -30.28 9.40
CA LYS A 18 3.99 -28.96 9.35
C LYS A 18 4.82 -27.94 8.54
N ALA A 19 6.15 -27.98 8.70
CA ALA A 19 7.04 -27.17 7.88
C ALA A 19 6.87 -27.42 6.37
N ARG A 20 6.74 -28.68 5.95
CA ARG A 20 6.48 -29.03 4.53
C ARG A 20 5.13 -28.53 4.03
N GLU A 21 4.07 -28.63 4.85
CA GLU A 21 2.75 -28.08 4.52
C GLU A 21 2.80 -26.56 4.32
N LEU A 22 3.45 -25.84 5.23
CA LEU A 22 3.63 -24.38 5.15
C LEU A 22 4.48 -23.98 3.94
N ILE A 23 5.56 -24.71 3.65
CA ILE A 23 6.40 -24.47 2.47
C ILE A 23 5.58 -24.69 1.18
N ALA A 24 4.85 -25.81 1.07
CA ALA A 24 4.02 -26.10 -0.10
C ALA A 24 2.93 -25.04 -0.31
N ALA A 25 2.35 -24.54 0.77
CA ALA A 25 1.40 -23.43 0.77
C ALA A 25 2.05 -22.06 0.43
N GLY A 26 3.40 -21.97 0.35
CA GLY A 26 4.11 -20.72 0.11
C GLY A 26 4.16 -19.80 1.33
N ARG A 27 3.86 -20.31 2.52
CA ARG A 27 3.87 -19.59 3.80
C ARG A 27 5.23 -19.55 4.50
N VAL A 28 6.30 -19.95 3.81
CA VAL A 28 7.69 -19.84 4.27
C VAL A 28 8.47 -18.96 3.32
N LEU A 29 9.15 -17.97 3.90
CA LEU A 29 10.00 -17.05 3.15
C LEU A 29 11.47 -17.33 3.50
N VAL A 30 12.31 -17.31 2.46
CA VAL A 30 13.77 -17.33 2.58
C VAL A 30 14.30 -16.02 2.04
N ASN A 31 14.95 -15.23 2.89
CA ASN A 31 15.41 -13.88 2.55
C ASN A 31 14.26 -13.05 1.94
N GLN A 32 13.12 -13.09 2.60
CA GLN A 32 11.88 -12.37 2.25
C GLN A 32 11.21 -12.82 0.93
N ARG A 33 11.61 -13.98 0.37
CA ARG A 33 11.00 -14.56 -0.83
C ARG A 33 10.22 -15.82 -0.50
N PRO A 34 8.95 -15.93 -0.87
CA PRO A 34 8.19 -17.14 -0.69
C PRO A 34 8.84 -18.32 -1.41
N VAL A 35 8.98 -19.44 -0.72
CA VAL A 35 9.54 -20.68 -1.25
C VAL A 35 8.52 -21.81 -1.10
N ARG A 36 8.30 -22.56 -2.17
CA ARG A 36 7.34 -23.69 -2.21
C ARG A 36 8.02 -25.06 -2.30
N VAL A 37 9.36 -25.12 -2.31
CA VAL A 37 10.14 -26.34 -2.48
C VAL A 37 10.81 -26.70 -1.14
N ALA A 38 10.29 -27.69 -0.45
CA ALA A 38 10.76 -28.11 0.87
C ALA A 38 12.19 -28.69 0.84
N SER A 39 12.62 -29.24 -0.27
CA SER A 39 13.97 -29.79 -0.47
C SER A 39 15.03 -28.75 -0.82
N ARG A 40 14.65 -27.47 -1.05
CA ARG A 40 15.61 -26.40 -1.30
C ARG A 40 16.64 -26.33 -0.15
N PHE A 41 17.90 -26.16 -0.50
CA PHE A 41 18.96 -25.93 0.49
C PHE A 41 19.00 -24.44 0.87
N VAL A 42 19.20 -24.22 2.16
CA VAL A 42 19.37 -22.90 2.77
C VAL A 42 20.66 -22.87 3.56
N ALA A 43 21.32 -21.70 3.59
CA ALA A 43 22.49 -21.42 4.40
C ALA A 43 22.09 -21.04 5.84
N ASP A 44 23.03 -21.10 6.76
CA ASP A 44 22.77 -20.68 8.14
C ASP A 44 22.55 -19.16 8.24
N SER A 45 23.10 -18.40 7.32
CA SER A 45 22.90 -16.96 7.18
C SER A 45 21.57 -16.56 6.56
N ASP A 46 20.81 -17.51 5.96
CA ASP A 46 19.52 -17.18 5.37
C ASP A 46 18.49 -16.82 6.44
N GLN A 47 17.81 -15.71 6.23
CA GLN A 47 16.68 -15.31 7.06
C GLN A 47 15.46 -16.16 6.69
N LEU A 48 14.94 -16.90 7.67
CA LEU A 48 13.73 -17.71 7.53
C LEU A 48 12.58 -17.05 8.28
N THR A 49 11.43 -16.90 7.62
CA THR A 49 10.20 -16.36 8.19
C THR A 49 9.03 -17.29 7.87
N VAL A 50 8.16 -17.52 8.86
CA VAL A 50 6.92 -18.27 8.69
C VAL A 50 5.75 -17.31 8.68
N ALA A 51 4.84 -17.42 7.72
CA ALA A 51 3.75 -16.47 7.48
C ALA A 51 2.79 -16.27 8.66
N GLY A 52 2.79 -17.16 9.66
CA GLY A 52 2.04 -16.97 10.91
C GLY A 52 2.53 -15.78 11.75
N ASP A 53 3.79 -15.36 11.55
CA ASP A 53 4.43 -14.26 12.27
C ASP A 53 4.34 -12.93 11.49
N LEU A 54 3.77 -12.95 10.28
CA LEU A 54 3.60 -11.75 9.47
C LEU A 54 2.34 -10.98 9.91
N PRO A 55 2.41 -9.65 9.96
CA PRO A 55 1.22 -8.86 10.22
C PRO A 55 0.17 -9.12 9.13
N ALA A 56 -1.08 -9.28 9.53
CA ALA A 56 -2.18 -9.41 8.58
C ALA A 56 -2.32 -8.13 7.75
N ILE A 57 -2.46 -8.28 6.44
CA ILE A 57 -2.80 -7.17 5.55
C ILE A 57 -4.32 -7.09 5.46
N GLU A 58 -4.87 -5.95 5.83
CA GLU A 58 -6.30 -5.70 5.76
C GLU A 58 -6.75 -5.65 4.30
N VAL A 59 -7.67 -6.55 3.93
CA VAL A 59 -8.36 -6.52 2.63
C VAL A 59 -9.55 -5.57 2.74
N LEU A 60 -9.56 -4.53 1.91
CA LEU A 60 -10.62 -3.52 1.87
C LEU A 60 -11.79 -3.96 0.99
N ALA A 61 -11.47 -4.52 -0.16
CA ALA A 61 -12.43 -5.02 -1.12
C ALA A 61 -11.77 -6.01 -2.08
N SER A 62 -12.56 -6.85 -2.74
CA SER A 62 -12.07 -7.75 -3.79
C SER A 62 -13.15 -8.05 -4.81
N GLY A 63 -12.75 -8.25 -6.06
CA GLY A 63 -13.55 -8.86 -7.13
C GLY A 63 -12.96 -10.19 -7.55
N ASP A 64 -13.44 -10.73 -8.65
CA ASP A 64 -12.98 -12.03 -9.17
C ASP A 64 -11.50 -11.99 -9.55
N ASP A 65 -11.06 -10.89 -10.14
CA ASP A 65 -9.74 -10.73 -10.75
C ASP A 65 -8.88 -9.61 -10.14
N TRP A 66 -9.31 -9.01 -9.02
CA TRP A 66 -8.57 -7.98 -8.29
C TRP A 66 -8.75 -8.07 -6.77
N VAL A 67 -7.85 -7.43 -6.05
CA VAL A 67 -7.92 -7.23 -4.61
C VAL A 67 -7.37 -5.87 -4.24
N ALA A 68 -8.08 -5.15 -3.37
CA ALA A 68 -7.63 -3.89 -2.79
C ALA A 68 -7.32 -4.07 -1.30
N VAL A 69 -6.19 -3.53 -0.87
CA VAL A 69 -5.70 -3.71 0.50
C VAL A 69 -5.28 -2.38 1.12
N ASN A 70 -5.32 -2.32 2.45
CA ASN A 70 -4.82 -1.19 3.22
C ASN A 70 -3.32 -1.35 3.49
N LYS A 71 -2.49 -0.59 2.78
CA LYS A 71 -1.04 -0.61 2.98
C LYS A 71 -0.65 0.20 4.24
N PRO A 72 0.04 -0.37 5.21
CA PRO A 72 0.60 0.40 6.31
C PRO A 72 1.70 1.38 5.83
N ALA A 73 1.88 2.48 6.56
CA ALA A 73 3.01 3.38 6.34
C ALA A 73 4.35 2.67 6.64
N GLY A 74 5.39 3.00 5.90
CA GLY A 74 6.72 2.39 6.07
C GLY A 74 6.94 1.07 5.33
N MET A 75 5.89 0.44 4.79
CA MET A 75 5.97 -0.77 3.99
C MET A 75 6.11 -0.43 2.50
N PRO A 76 7.12 -0.96 1.78
CA PRO A 76 7.20 -0.80 0.33
C PRO A 76 6.12 -1.64 -0.36
N VAL A 77 5.59 -1.16 -1.50
CA VAL A 77 4.60 -1.92 -2.29
C VAL A 77 5.25 -3.11 -2.99
N GLN A 78 6.45 -2.93 -3.54
CA GLN A 78 7.23 -3.94 -4.25
C GLN A 78 8.61 -4.12 -3.60
N PRO A 79 9.33 -5.24 -3.84
CA PRO A 79 10.65 -5.46 -3.27
C PRO A 79 11.62 -4.31 -3.53
N THR A 80 12.32 -3.88 -2.50
CA THR A 80 13.38 -2.87 -2.57
C THR A 80 14.76 -3.51 -2.76
N ARG A 81 15.77 -2.72 -3.12
CA ARG A 81 17.12 -3.25 -3.34
C ARG A 81 17.78 -3.79 -2.07
N ASP A 82 17.56 -3.12 -0.97
CA ASP A 82 18.13 -3.50 0.34
C ASP A 82 17.41 -4.70 0.98
N ARG A 83 16.18 -5.01 0.54
CA ARG A 83 15.37 -6.14 1.03
C ARG A 83 15.29 -6.25 2.56
N ALA A 84 15.48 -5.16 3.26
CA ALA A 84 15.44 -5.14 4.71
C ALA A 84 14.01 -5.35 5.26
N THR A 85 12.99 -5.05 4.43
CA THR A 85 11.58 -5.14 4.79
C THR A 85 10.81 -5.87 3.71
N LEU A 86 9.90 -6.77 4.11
CA LEU A 86 8.94 -7.38 3.18
C LEU A 86 8.07 -6.33 2.51
N SER A 87 7.89 -6.47 1.22
CA SER A 87 6.96 -5.65 0.46
C SER A 87 5.53 -6.18 0.58
N LEU A 88 4.57 -5.30 0.35
CA LEU A 88 3.15 -5.66 0.30
C LEU A 88 2.88 -6.77 -0.73
N GLU A 89 3.51 -6.68 -1.91
CA GLU A 89 3.41 -7.70 -2.96
C GLU A 89 3.92 -9.07 -2.48
N GLU A 90 5.06 -9.12 -1.78
CA GLU A 90 5.61 -10.38 -1.24
C GLU A 90 4.69 -10.98 -0.19
N MET A 91 4.09 -10.16 0.67
CA MET A 91 3.15 -10.62 1.68
C MET A 91 1.87 -11.20 1.03
N LEU A 92 1.30 -10.51 0.06
CA LEU A 92 0.10 -10.99 -0.64
C LEU A 92 0.36 -12.28 -1.44
N ARG A 93 1.57 -12.48 -1.97
CA ARG A 93 1.96 -13.72 -2.65
C ARG A 93 1.98 -14.97 -1.74
N VAL A 94 1.97 -14.77 -0.44
CA VAL A 94 1.82 -15.87 0.54
C VAL A 94 0.41 -16.46 0.49
N GLU A 95 -0.61 -15.60 0.34
CA GLU A 95 -2.02 -15.98 0.35
C GLU A 95 -2.59 -16.18 -1.06
N HIS A 96 -2.09 -15.41 -2.03
CA HIS A 96 -2.55 -15.45 -3.42
C HIS A 96 -1.54 -16.13 -4.33
N ARG A 97 -2.02 -17.08 -5.15
CA ARG A 97 -1.17 -17.84 -6.09
C ARG A 97 -0.51 -16.93 -7.13
N GLU A 98 -1.29 -15.98 -7.65
CA GLU A 98 -0.85 -14.96 -8.59
C GLU A 98 -1.33 -13.59 -8.11
N ILE A 99 -0.45 -12.61 -8.17
CA ILE A 99 -0.73 -11.22 -7.81
C ILE A 99 0.13 -10.31 -8.67
N PHE A 100 -0.46 -9.28 -9.24
CA PHE A 100 0.19 -8.36 -10.18
C PHE A 100 0.01 -6.93 -9.70
N LEU A 101 1.11 -6.20 -9.66
CA LEU A 101 1.11 -4.78 -9.31
C LEU A 101 0.61 -3.95 -10.50
N VAL A 102 -0.39 -3.10 -10.27
CA VAL A 102 -0.97 -2.21 -11.29
C VAL A 102 -0.72 -0.73 -11.02
N HIS A 103 -0.50 -0.36 -9.76
CA HIS A 103 -0.02 0.97 -9.35
C HIS A 103 0.74 0.86 -8.03
N ARG A 104 1.36 1.96 -7.60
CA ARG A 104 2.16 1.95 -6.37
C ARG A 104 1.97 3.23 -5.54
N LEU A 105 2.22 3.09 -4.24
CA LEU A 105 2.41 4.18 -3.30
C LEU A 105 3.89 4.25 -2.86
N ASP A 106 4.32 5.41 -2.42
CA ASP A 106 5.62 5.56 -1.76
C ASP A 106 5.67 4.73 -0.48
N THR A 107 6.84 4.25 -0.10
CA THR A 107 7.05 3.48 1.14
C THR A 107 6.43 4.16 2.37
N PRO A 108 6.64 5.46 2.64
CA PRO A 108 6.07 6.10 3.82
C PRO A 108 4.57 6.46 3.71
N THR A 109 3.97 6.37 2.51
CA THR A 109 2.53 6.62 2.30
C THR A 109 1.71 5.40 2.71
N SER A 110 0.62 5.59 3.43
CA SER A 110 -0.36 4.54 3.78
C SER A 110 -1.60 4.58 2.90
N GLY A 111 -2.45 3.57 2.96
CA GLY A 111 -3.77 3.56 2.33
C GLY A 111 -3.97 2.54 1.23
N VAL A 112 -4.99 2.75 0.40
CA VAL A 112 -5.47 1.77 -0.56
C VAL A 112 -4.48 1.50 -1.69
N VAL A 113 -4.20 0.21 -1.91
CA VAL A 113 -3.45 -0.30 -3.07
C VAL A 113 -4.24 -1.41 -3.72
N LEU A 114 -4.43 -1.32 -5.03
CA LEU A 114 -5.08 -2.34 -5.86
C LEU A 114 -4.04 -3.26 -6.48
N PHE A 115 -4.32 -4.54 -6.48
CA PHE A 115 -3.58 -5.57 -7.21
C PHE A 115 -4.53 -6.35 -8.12
N ALA A 116 -4.05 -6.78 -9.28
CA ALA A 116 -4.75 -7.73 -10.11
C ALA A 116 -4.39 -9.17 -9.73
N ARG A 117 -5.30 -10.11 -9.97
CA ARG A 117 -5.12 -11.56 -9.76
C ARG A 117 -4.87 -12.33 -11.05
N THR A 118 -5.10 -11.68 -12.20
CA THR A 118 -4.85 -12.24 -13.54
C THR A 118 -3.97 -11.28 -14.35
N ARG A 119 -3.34 -11.79 -15.41
CA ARG A 119 -2.52 -10.97 -16.31
C ARG A 119 -3.37 -10.01 -17.14
N GLU A 120 -4.55 -10.47 -17.53
CA GLU A 120 -5.53 -9.71 -18.30
C GLU A 120 -6.02 -8.51 -17.50
N ALA A 121 -6.44 -8.72 -16.24
CA ALA A 121 -6.82 -7.66 -15.33
C ALA A 121 -5.65 -6.71 -15.04
N ALA A 122 -4.44 -7.23 -14.93
CA ALA A 122 -3.24 -6.39 -14.71
C ALA A 122 -3.00 -5.43 -15.87
N ALA A 123 -3.15 -5.88 -17.12
CA ALA A 123 -3.04 -5.03 -18.29
C ALA A 123 -4.13 -3.96 -18.28
N GLN A 124 -5.40 -4.36 -18.09
CA GLN A 124 -6.55 -3.45 -18.03
C GLN A 124 -6.40 -2.38 -16.95
N PHE A 125 -6.13 -2.77 -15.69
CA PHE A 125 -5.98 -1.81 -14.60
C PHE A 125 -4.75 -0.92 -14.79
N SER A 126 -3.65 -1.42 -15.33
CA SER A 126 -2.48 -0.59 -15.63
C SER A 126 -2.81 0.52 -16.65
N GLU A 127 -3.59 0.22 -17.67
CA GLU A 127 -4.08 1.21 -18.64
C GLU A 127 -5.02 2.23 -17.99
N LEU A 128 -5.95 1.78 -17.15
CA LEU A 128 -6.88 2.68 -16.43
C LEU A 128 -6.12 3.63 -15.47
N PHE A 129 -5.10 3.14 -14.77
CA PHE A 129 -4.25 3.98 -13.93
C PHE A 129 -3.39 4.95 -14.74
N ALA A 130 -2.78 4.49 -15.84
CA ALA A 130 -1.94 5.31 -16.71
C ALA A 130 -2.75 6.39 -17.44
N GLY A 131 -3.95 6.06 -17.90
CA GLY A 131 -4.89 6.97 -18.55
C GLY A 131 -5.61 7.93 -17.58
N GLY A 132 -5.44 7.77 -16.26
CA GLY A 132 -6.09 8.63 -15.26
C GLY A 132 -7.59 8.37 -15.08
N ALA A 133 -8.13 7.26 -15.59
CA ALA A 133 -9.52 6.88 -15.47
C ALA A 133 -9.91 6.52 -14.02
N ILE A 134 -8.98 5.91 -13.27
CA ILE A 134 -9.19 5.66 -11.86
C ILE A 134 -8.96 6.97 -11.08
N ARG A 135 -10.01 7.45 -10.42
CA ARG A 135 -9.94 8.60 -9.54
C ARG A 135 -9.17 8.21 -8.27
N LYS A 136 -8.16 9.03 -7.91
CA LYS A 136 -7.27 8.81 -6.77
C LYS A 136 -7.40 9.99 -5.82
N THR A 137 -7.91 9.74 -4.62
CA THR A 137 -8.08 10.75 -3.58
C THR A 137 -7.23 10.40 -2.36
N TYR A 138 -6.51 11.39 -1.87
CA TYR A 138 -5.62 11.29 -0.72
C TYR A 138 -6.04 12.25 0.38
N LEU A 139 -5.64 11.95 1.59
CA LEU A 139 -5.64 12.88 2.72
C LEU A 139 -4.19 13.24 3.06
N ALA A 140 -3.94 14.52 3.29
CA ALA A 140 -2.64 14.99 3.72
C ALA A 140 -2.76 16.04 4.84
N VAL A 141 -1.83 16.01 5.81
CA VAL A 141 -1.61 17.13 6.72
C VAL A 141 -0.43 17.93 6.18
N ILE A 142 -0.60 19.22 6.01
CA ILE A 142 0.38 20.13 5.38
C ILE A 142 0.97 21.13 6.36
N GLY A 143 2.08 21.76 6.00
CA GLY A 143 2.61 22.94 6.67
C GLY A 143 1.75 24.16 6.34
N GLY A 144 1.23 24.83 7.39
CA GLY A 144 0.32 25.96 7.22
C GLY A 144 -1.10 25.54 6.84
N THR A 145 -1.84 26.42 6.17
CA THR A 145 -3.24 26.23 5.77
C THR A 145 -3.45 26.67 4.33
N ILE A 146 -4.39 26.01 3.64
CA ILE A 146 -4.90 26.40 2.33
C ILE A 146 -6.39 26.77 2.53
N GLU A 147 -6.79 27.97 2.14
CA GLU A 147 -8.13 28.49 2.44
C GLU A 147 -9.18 28.15 1.36
N ARG A 148 -8.75 27.81 0.15
CA ARG A 148 -9.63 27.52 -0.99
C ARG A 148 -9.08 26.39 -1.84
N GLU A 149 -9.95 25.78 -2.65
CA GLU A 149 -9.51 24.81 -3.65
C GLU A 149 -8.39 25.41 -4.51
N THR A 150 -7.30 24.67 -4.64
CA THR A 150 -6.10 25.07 -5.36
C THR A 150 -5.73 23.97 -6.35
N THR A 151 -5.57 24.35 -7.60
CA THR A 151 -5.07 23.46 -8.66
C THR A 151 -3.60 23.74 -8.91
N ILE A 152 -2.79 22.68 -8.90
CA ILE A 152 -1.36 22.73 -9.19
C ILE A 152 -1.13 21.97 -10.48
N ASP A 153 -0.88 22.72 -11.55
CA ASP A 153 -0.58 22.21 -12.89
C ASP A 153 0.88 22.58 -13.23
N ALA A 154 1.78 21.78 -12.70
CA ALA A 154 3.21 21.98 -12.89
C ALA A 154 3.87 20.64 -13.26
N PRO A 155 4.70 20.61 -14.32
CA PRO A 155 5.33 19.36 -14.75
C PRO A 155 6.32 18.83 -13.71
N ILE A 156 6.39 17.51 -13.56
CA ILE A 156 7.37 16.82 -12.71
C ILE A 156 8.26 15.97 -13.62
N ASP A 157 9.57 16.20 -13.53
CA ASP A 157 10.57 15.55 -14.40
C ASP A 157 10.21 15.69 -15.90
N GLY A 158 9.72 16.88 -16.31
CA GLY A 158 9.33 17.20 -17.68
C GLY A 158 8.03 16.53 -18.17
N LYS A 159 7.27 15.90 -17.28
CA LYS A 159 6.00 15.24 -17.60
C LYS A 159 4.84 15.97 -16.94
N GLU A 160 3.74 16.12 -17.67
CA GLU A 160 2.50 16.69 -17.15
C GLU A 160 2.10 16.06 -15.82
N ALA A 161 1.73 16.90 -14.87
CA ALA A 161 1.25 16.48 -13.55
C ALA A 161 0.20 17.46 -13.05
N LEU A 162 -0.98 16.95 -12.70
CA LEU A 162 -2.12 17.75 -12.25
C LEU A 162 -2.60 17.26 -10.87
N THR A 163 -2.63 18.17 -9.92
CA THR A 163 -3.07 17.94 -8.54
C THR A 163 -4.08 18.99 -8.12
N ILE A 164 -5.21 18.55 -7.56
CA ILE A 164 -6.26 19.43 -7.02
C ILE A 164 -6.27 19.24 -5.50
N VAL A 165 -6.17 20.33 -4.76
CA VAL A 165 -6.12 20.36 -3.30
C VAL A 165 -7.34 21.08 -2.76
N ARG A 166 -8.10 20.41 -1.88
CA ARG A 166 -9.30 20.96 -1.23
C ARG A 166 -9.06 21.04 0.28
N PRO A 167 -9.20 22.22 0.90
CA PRO A 167 -9.10 22.33 2.34
C PRO A 167 -10.27 21.59 3.00
N LEU A 168 -10.00 20.86 4.08
CA LEU A 168 -11.01 20.18 4.90
C LEU A 168 -11.13 20.88 6.27
N ARG A 169 -10.04 20.91 7.00
CA ARG A 169 -9.98 21.55 8.32
C ARG A 169 -8.52 21.87 8.68
N ASP A 170 -8.24 23.09 9.12
CA ASP A 170 -6.91 23.54 9.53
C ASP A 170 -5.85 23.18 8.46
N SER A 171 -4.90 22.34 8.85
CA SER A 171 -3.84 21.83 7.95
C SER A 171 -4.20 20.51 7.24
N LEU A 172 -5.40 19.95 7.43
CA LEU A 172 -5.86 18.75 6.74
C LEU A 172 -6.48 19.12 5.39
N VAL A 173 -5.99 18.48 4.35
CA VAL A 173 -6.47 18.68 2.98
C VAL A 173 -6.83 17.35 2.32
N GLU A 174 -7.84 17.37 1.46
CA GLU A 174 -8.10 16.36 0.46
C GLU A 174 -7.29 16.68 -0.81
N VAL A 175 -6.66 15.69 -1.39
CA VAL A 175 -5.84 15.85 -2.59
C VAL A 175 -6.26 14.86 -3.65
N GLU A 176 -6.72 15.35 -4.79
CA GLU A 176 -7.00 14.52 -5.96
C GLU A 176 -5.87 14.65 -6.98
N ILE A 177 -5.38 13.52 -7.51
CA ILE A 177 -4.37 13.51 -8.56
C ILE A 177 -4.93 12.90 -9.85
N LYS A 178 -4.75 13.60 -10.98
CA LYS A 178 -5.14 13.11 -12.31
C LYS A 178 -4.05 12.23 -12.94
N THR A 179 -2.82 12.48 -12.59
CA THR A 179 -1.62 11.75 -13.03
C THR A 179 -1.02 10.96 -11.87
N GLY A 180 0.07 10.22 -12.09
CA GLY A 180 0.73 9.40 -11.06
C GLY A 180 2.25 9.53 -11.11
N ARG A 181 2.81 10.75 -11.01
CA ARG A 181 4.26 10.97 -11.03
C ARG A 181 4.88 10.64 -9.69
N THR A 182 6.15 10.27 -9.70
CA THR A 182 6.90 9.97 -8.46
C THR A 182 6.85 11.16 -7.51
N HIS A 183 6.40 10.92 -6.27
CA HIS A 183 6.24 11.93 -5.23
C HIS A 183 5.33 13.12 -5.61
N GLN A 184 4.42 12.98 -6.57
CA GLN A 184 3.65 14.10 -7.16
C GLN A 184 3.03 15.02 -6.10
N ILE A 185 2.25 14.49 -5.17
CA ILE A 185 1.59 15.28 -4.11
C ILE A 185 2.63 16.02 -3.27
N ARG A 186 3.70 15.34 -2.90
CA ARG A 186 4.76 15.87 -2.04
C ARG A 186 5.51 17.04 -2.70
N VAL A 187 5.86 16.87 -3.98
CA VAL A 187 6.53 17.92 -4.80
C VAL A 187 5.60 19.10 -5.01
N HIS A 188 4.35 18.87 -5.43
CA HIS A 188 3.38 19.92 -5.71
C HIS A 188 3.04 20.75 -4.46
N LEU A 189 2.73 20.10 -3.34
CA LEU A 189 2.44 20.82 -2.10
C LEU A 189 3.65 21.62 -1.60
N ALA A 190 4.86 21.07 -1.71
CA ALA A 190 6.08 21.80 -1.36
C ALA A 190 6.34 23.00 -2.27
N SER A 191 6.06 22.88 -3.58
CA SER A 191 6.27 23.98 -4.55
C SER A 191 5.42 25.22 -4.29
N ILE A 192 4.28 25.03 -3.61
CA ILE A 192 3.39 26.16 -3.22
C ILE A 192 3.57 26.57 -1.75
N GLY A 193 4.65 26.11 -1.07
CA GLY A 193 4.97 26.49 0.30
C GLY A 193 4.22 25.72 1.39
N HIS A 194 3.50 24.65 1.04
CA HIS A 194 2.69 23.83 1.95
C HIS A 194 3.15 22.37 1.97
N PRO A 195 4.44 22.05 2.29
CA PRO A 195 4.94 20.68 2.26
C PRO A 195 4.17 19.77 3.22
N VAL A 196 4.06 18.49 2.88
CA VAL A 196 3.39 17.48 3.71
C VAL A 196 4.12 17.32 5.05
N ALA A 197 3.39 17.30 6.15
CA ALA A 197 3.96 17.09 7.47
C ALA A 197 4.66 15.72 7.56
N GLY A 198 5.84 15.67 8.17
CA GLY A 198 6.69 14.47 8.23
C GLY A 198 7.53 14.23 6.96
N ASP A 199 7.41 15.09 5.95
CA ASP A 199 8.21 14.97 4.73
C ASP A 199 9.60 15.57 4.89
N ARG A 200 10.55 14.75 5.33
CA ARG A 200 11.95 15.19 5.50
C ARG A 200 12.63 15.57 4.19
N ARG A 201 12.19 15.04 3.06
CA ARG A 201 12.79 15.27 1.75
C ARG A 201 12.40 16.62 1.16
N TYR A 202 11.16 17.05 1.40
CA TYR A 202 10.61 18.28 0.82
C TYR A 202 10.30 19.35 1.85
N GLY A 203 10.94 19.27 3.03
CA GLY A 203 10.90 20.36 4.02
C GLY A 203 9.64 20.46 4.85
N GLY A 204 8.91 19.34 5.01
CA GLY A 204 7.69 19.30 5.82
C GLY A 204 7.95 19.51 7.31
N PRO A 205 6.99 20.11 8.05
CA PRO A 205 7.06 20.21 9.49
C PRO A 205 7.18 18.84 10.16
N SER A 206 7.74 18.79 11.38
CA SER A 206 7.95 17.54 12.10
C SER A 206 6.62 16.83 12.37
N ALA A 207 6.58 15.52 12.08
CA ALA A 207 5.45 14.64 12.39
C ALA A 207 5.98 13.20 12.60
N PRO A 208 5.19 12.31 13.25
CA PRO A 208 5.61 10.92 13.52
C PRO A 208 5.98 10.13 12.26
N ARG A 209 5.32 10.42 11.14
CA ARG A 209 5.55 9.82 9.82
C ARG A 209 5.18 10.81 8.71
N LEU A 210 5.34 10.43 7.47
CA LEU A 210 4.74 11.17 6.35
C LEU A 210 3.21 11.14 6.49
N MET A 211 2.62 12.31 6.69
CA MET A 211 1.18 12.49 6.90
C MET A 211 0.44 12.54 5.57
N LEU A 212 0.60 11.47 4.78
CA LEU A 212 -0.03 11.26 3.48
C LEU A 212 -0.66 9.87 3.44
N HIS A 213 -1.93 9.82 3.05
CA HIS A 213 -2.75 8.62 3.05
C HIS A 213 -3.56 8.52 1.76
N ALA A 214 -3.40 7.45 1.00
CA ALA A 214 -4.23 7.13 -0.16
C ALA A 214 -5.61 6.67 0.34
N TRP A 215 -6.54 7.61 0.39
CA TRP A 215 -7.83 7.41 1.05
C TRP A 215 -8.80 6.62 0.18
N LYS A 216 -8.98 7.04 -1.10
CA LYS A 216 -9.97 6.42 -1.99
C LYS A 216 -9.43 6.13 -3.38
N LEU A 217 -9.93 5.02 -3.94
CA LEU A 217 -9.92 4.72 -5.37
C LEU A 217 -11.36 4.59 -5.86
N GLN A 218 -11.67 5.16 -7.02
CA GLN A 218 -13.01 5.09 -7.60
C GLN A 218 -12.95 4.89 -9.12
N HIS A 219 -13.67 3.89 -9.59
CA HIS A 219 -13.90 3.62 -11.02
C HIS A 219 -15.10 2.66 -11.16
N GLU A 220 -15.79 2.66 -12.32
CA GLU A 220 -16.96 1.80 -12.55
C GLU A 220 -16.69 0.30 -12.36
N SER A 221 -15.47 -0.18 -12.71
CA SER A 221 -15.09 -1.59 -12.59
C SER A 221 -14.77 -2.04 -11.16
N ILE A 222 -14.53 -1.13 -10.22
CA ILE A 222 -14.17 -1.45 -8.83
C ILE A 222 -15.11 -0.78 -7.81
N GLY A 223 -16.03 0.08 -8.26
CA GLY A 223 -16.80 0.95 -7.38
C GLY A 223 -15.95 2.01 -6.68
N GLU A 224 -16.35 2.39 -5.48
CA GLU A 224 -15.56 3.21 -4.57
C GLU A 224 -14.95 2.34 -3.48
N ILE A 225 -13.64 2.38 -3.35
CA ILE A 225 -12.88 1.65 -2.31
C ILE A 225 -12.23 2.68 -1.40
N GLU A 226 -12.48 2.58 -0.11
CA GLU A 226 -12.02 3.52 0.90
C GLU A 226 -11.14 2.82 1.93
N ALA A 227 -9.95 3.37 2.20
CA ALA A 227 -9.09 2.90 3.28
C ALA A 227 -9.45 3.62 4.60
N PRO A 228 -9.50 2.92 5.75
CA PRO A 228 -9.75 3.54 7.05
C PRO A 228 -8.74 4.67 7.31
N ILE A 229 -9.25 5.81 7.77
CA ILE A 229 -8.40 6.97 8.09
C ILE A 229 -7.55 6.63 9.32
N PRO A 230 -6.22 6.73 9.24
CA PRO A 230 -5.35 6.46 10.38
C PRO A 230 -5.60 7.44 11.54
N PRO A 231 -5.44 7.01 12.81
CA PRO A 231 -5.72 7.85 13.99
C PRO A 231 -5.05 9.22 13.93
N GLU A 232 -3.81 9.30 13.44
CA GLU A 232 -3.04 10.54 13.36
C GLU A 232 -3.63 11.58 12.38
N LEU A 233 -4.50 11.11 11.48
CA LEU A 233 -5.26 11.96 10.55
C LEU A 233 -6.71 12.14 11.02
N SER A 234 -7.31 11.14 11.68
CA SER A 234 -8.70 11.18 12.13
C SER A 234 -8.93 12.24 13.21
N ASP A 235 -7.97 12.49 14.08
CA ASP A 235 -8.06 13.55 15.12
C ASP A 235 -8.23 14.94 14.51
N ARG A 236 -7.89 15.11 13.25
CA ARG A 236 -8.05 16.36 12.47
C ARG A 236 -9.26 16.36 11.55
N TRP A 237 -10.05 15.28 11.55
CA TRP A 237 -11.20 15.12 10.66
C TRP A 237 -12.34 16.07 11.05
N PRO A 238 -13.02 16.74 10.09
CA PRO A 238 -14.17 17.56 10.38
C PRO A 238 -15.30 16.71 11.00
N GLY A 239 -15.63 16.95 12.27
CA GLY A 239 -16.71 16.24 12.95
C GLY A 239 -16.30 15.33 14.10
N GLY A 240 -15.01 15.13 14.39
CA GLY A 240 -14.55 14.39 15.58
C GLY A 240 -14.94 12.90 15.66
N ALA A 241 -15.63 12.38 14.67
CA ALA A 241 -15.96 10.96 14.52
C ALA A 241 -15.18 10.40 13.32
N SER A 242 -14.67 9.21 13.46
CA SER A 242 -14.18 8.44 12.30
C SER A 242 -15.26 8.45 11.22
N PRO A 243 -14.91 8.55 9.92
CA PRO A 243 -15.90 8.36 8.86
C PRO A 243 -16.67 7.07 9.13
N PRO A 244 -17.96 7.00 8.77
CA PRO A 244 -18.78 5.83 9.06
C PRO A 244 -18.07 4.57 8.53
N PRO A 245 -18.12 3.46 9.29
CA PRO A 245 -17.59 2.20 8.80
C PRO A 245 -18.24 1.89 7.46
N VAL A 246 -17.44 1.50 6.48
CA VAL A 246 -17.91 1.04 5.18
C VAL A 246 -18.98 -0.03 5.43
N ALA A 247 -20.20 0.21 4.95
CA ALA A 247 -21.27 -0.76 5.07
C ALA A 247 -20.80 -2.11 4.49
N PRO A 248 -21.05 -3.25 5.16
CA PRO A 248 -20.68 -4.56 4.64
C PRO A 248 -21.61 -4.88 3.47
N GLY A 249 -21.15 -4.60 2.30
CA GLY A 249 -21.86 -4.90 1.07
C GLY A 249 -21.02 -5.77 0.17
N PHE A 250 -20.99 -7.10 0.48
CA PHE A 250 -21.02 -8.16 -0.54
C PHE A 250 -20.96 -9.52 0.18
N PRO A 251 -21.77 -10.52 -0.22
CA PRO A 251 -21.80 -11.82 0.42
C PRO A 251 -20.45 -12.53 0.21
N ARG A 252 -19.99 -13.19 1.26
CA ARG A 252 -18.92 -14.17 1.15
C ARG A 252 -19.43 -15.29 0.24
N ALA A 253 -18.72 -15.54 -0.86
CA ALA A 253 -18.91 -16.77 -1.61
C ALA A 253 -18.56 -17.94 -0.69
N GLU A 254 -19.53 -18.87 -0.51
CA GLU A 254 -19.36 -20.17 0.12
C GLU A 254 -18.38 -21.06 -0.69
#